data_9a30fcd7fb81e656413c7f7bc3ea0fb6
#
_entry.id   9a30fcd7fb81e656413c7f7bc3ea0fb6
#
_cell.length_a   1.000
_cell.length_b   1.000
_cell.length_c   1.000
_cell.angle_alpha   90.00
_cell.angle_beta   90.00
_cell.angle_gamma   90.00
#
_symmetry.space_group_name_H-M   'P 1'
#
loop_
_entity.id
_entity.type
_entity.pdbx_description
1 polymer ?
#
loop_
_entity_poly.entity_id
_entity_poly.type
_entity_poly.pdbx_seq_one_letter_code
_entity_poly.pdbx_strand_id
1 'polypeptide(L)'
;MSCSWMILVSAVLVSVASVAQADVLEHTFSVATLSLPRICEPGNTSVTAVNGRVPGPKVEAREGDTVVIHVINDSPYNVTVHWHGVFQRGTPWADGPAMVTQCPIRPGRRYTYRFTVAGQEGTLWWHAHSSYMRATVYGALVIRPRRGAVDYPFRKPDGEKTVLLGEWWNGDTVALESRSFSTGVPMPNADAYTINGMPGDLYHCPERTNRIAKFKVRRDKTYLLRIINAALNTAFFFKVAGHTFTVVAADASYMDPYETDVIVIAPGQTIDALMTTDASPGRYHMAISSYQSAIPFPPMPAGFNGNASTAVVEYVDAAATANAASPVLPVMPVPNDTDTAHGFYTSLKALDRPGRRTVPLTVDTRMLVTVGLGFSSCQPIQTQCNRSAPVVLANMNNVSFALPATVSMLEAHYRNTPDGVYTRDFPDQPPLVFDYTSRGLLGNTPLASTGSPSTKVKTLRYNATVEMVLQNTALVGLESHPMHLHGFNFFVVAQGFGNYDGVEDGAGKLNLVNPQERNKGAEVAVPTGGWAVIRFVANNPGMWAMHCHLDSHFGIGLAMVFEVESGPTAETAVPPPPPDLPQC
;
A
#
# COMPACT_ATOMS: atom_id res chain seq x y z
N MET A 1 -59.22 -61.81 6.93
CA MET A 1 -58.84 -60.47 7.42
C MET A 1 -57.34 -60.49 7.65
N SER A 2 -56.56 -60.06 6.68
CA SER A 2 -55.10 -60.00 6.78
C SER A 2 -54.67 -58.52 6.86
N CYS A 3 -54.06 -58.17 7.95
CA CYS A 3 -53.59 -56.83 8.24
C CYS A 3 -52.12 -56.74 7.83
N SER A 4 -51.82 -56.03 6.73
CA SER A 4 -50.46 -55.77 6.28
C SER A 4 -49.89 -54.51 7.00
N TRP A 5 -48.82 -54.72 7.73
CA TRP A 5 -48.05 -53.61 8.33
C TRP A 5 -47.04 -53.09 7.33
N MET A 6 -47.20 -51.85 6.91
CA MET A 6 -46.20 -51.09 6.16
C MET A 6 -45.22 -50.48 7.16
N ILE A 7 -43.96 -50.90 7.09
CA ILE A 7 -42.84 -50.26 7.82
C ILE A 7 -42.31 -49.14 6.95
N LEU A 8 -42.53 -47.86 7.37
CA LEU A 8 -41.88 -46.71 6.79
C LEU A 8 -40.45 -46.60 7.34
N VAL A 9 -39.44 -46.84 6.51
CA VAL A 9 -38.06 -46.56 6.83
C VAL A 9 -37.77 -45.12 6.42
N SER A 10 -37.68 -44.20 7.40
CA SER A 10 -37.23 -42.83 7.21
C SER A 10 -35.71 -42.81 7.13
N ALA A 11 -35.16 -42.66 5.95
CA ALA A 11 -33.72 -42.41 5.76
C ALA A 11 -33.42 -40.97 6.19
N VAL A 12 -32.75 -40.80 7.32
CA VAL A 12 -32.17 -39.50 7.73
C VAL A 12 -30.86 -39.31 6.95
N LEU A 13 -30.92 -38.44 5.94
CA LEU A 13 -29.74 -37.94 5.26
C LEU A 13 -29.02 -36.96 6.22
N VAL A 14 -28.00 -37.46 6.92
CA VAL A 14 -27.04 -36.63 7.64
C VAL A 14 -26.13 -36.00 6.57
N SER A 15 -26.42 -34.76 6.16
CA SER A 15 -25.45 -33.96 5.41
C SER A 15 -24.30 -33.62 6.32
N VAL A 16 -23.19 -34.38 6.22
CA VAL A 16 -21.91 -33.99 6.80
C VAL A 16 -21.45 -32.77 6.01
N ALA A 17 -21.75 -31.58 6.53
CA ALA A 17 -21.08 -30.37 6.08
C ALA A 17 -19.60 -30.55 6.43
N SER A 18 -18.78 -30.86 5.44
CA SER A 18 -17.32 -30.83 5.60
C SER A 18 -16.97 -29.39 5.96
N VAL A 19 -16.68 -29.15 7.24
CA VAL A 19 -16.05 -27.90 7.68
C VAL A 19 -14.72 -27.84 6.93
N ALA A 20 -14.63 -26.90 5.97
CA ALA A 20 -13.38 -26.69 5.23
C ALA A 20 -12.30 -26.34 6.27
N GLN A 21 -11.36 -27.25 6.46
CA GLN A 21 -10.28 -27.09 7.43
C GLN A 21 -9.35 -25.99 6.92
N ALA A 22 -9.03 -24.99 7.76
CA ALA A 22 -8.02 -24.00 7.51
C ALA A 22 -6.64 -24.67 7.52
N ASP A 23 -5.81 -24.34 6.53
CA ASP A 23 -4.44 -24.86 6.45
C ASP A 23 -3.47 -23.94 7.22
N VAL A 24 -2.33 -24.51 7.59
CA VAL A 24 -1.16 -23.77 8.05
C VAL A 24 -0.14 -23.77 6.92
N LEU A 25 0.16 -22.59 6.39
CA LEU A 25 1.09 -22.39 5.28
C LEU A 25 2.40 -21.85 5.83
N GLU A 26 3.48 -22.59 5.63
CA GLU A 26 4.78 -22.29 6.21
C GLU A 26 5.79 -21.94 5.11
N HIS A 27 6.48 -20.82 5.27
CA HIS A 27 7.50 -20.33 4.34
C HIS A 27 8.74 -19.86 5.09
N THR A 28 9.90 -19.91 4.40
CA THR A 28 11.14 -19.32 4.90
C THR A 28 11.59 -18.21 3.97
N PHE A 29 11.85 -17.03 4.54
CA PHE A 29 12.40 -15.86 3.88
C PHE A 29 13.85 -15.64 4.35
N SER A 30 14.82 -16.04 3.53
CA SER A 30 16.22 -15.69 3.73
C SER A 30 16.44 -14.31 3.11
N VAL A 31 16.67 -13.31 3.97
CA VAL A 31 16.95 -11.93 3.57
C VAL A 31 18.46 -11.75 3.52
N ALA A 32 19.01 -11.58 2.34
CA ALA A 32 20.46 -11.55 2.13
C ALA A 32 20.84 -10.56 1.02
N THR A 33 22.13 -10.22 0.94
CA THR A 33 22.68 -9.41 -0.13
C THR A 33 22.69 -10.18 -1.45
N LEU A 34 22.24 -9.51 -2.52
CA LEU A 34 22.23 -10.03 -3.89
C LEU A 34 22.95 -9.03 -4.82
N SER A 35 23.86 -9.53 -5.64
CA SER A 35 24.53 -8.73 -6.66
C SER A 35 23.76 -8.80 -7.98
N LEU A 36 23.29 -7.64 -8.48
CA LEU A 36 22.53 -7.53 -9.72
C LEU A 36 23.18 -6.53 -10.67
N PRO A 37 23.07 -6.73 -12.00
CA PRO A 37 23.53 -5.76 -12.98
C PRO A 37 22.85 -4.41 -12.80
N ARG A 38 23.61 -3.33 -12.92
CA ARG A 38 23.07 -1.97 -13.01
C ARG A 38 22.28 -1.79 -14.31
N ILE A 39 21.28 -0.93 -14.28
CA ILE A 39 20.52 -0.57 -15.48
C ILE A 39 21.24 0.56 -16.19
N CYS A 40 21.51 0.38 -17.48
CA CYS A 40 22.20 1.33 -18.37
C CYS A 40 23.62 1.77 -17.93
N GLU A 41 24.21 1.09 -16.96
CA GLU A 41 25.55 1.35 -16.46
C GLU A 41 26.35 0.06 -16.38
N PRO A 42 27.68 0.10 -16.56
CA PRO A 42 28.51 -1.08 -16.39
C PRO A 42 28.62 -1.51 -14.92
N GLY A 43 28.83 -2.80 -14.70
CA GLY A 43 29.04 -3.37 -13.37
C GLY A 43 27.74 -3.77 -12.67
N ASN A 44 27.88 -4.13 -11.39
CA ASN A 44 26.80 -4.61 -10.55
C ASN A 44 26.56 -3.64 -9.38
N THR A 45 25.34 -3.70 -8.83
CA THR A 45 24.98 -3.11 -7.55
C THR A 45 24.61 -4.21 -6.55
N SER A 46 24.90 -3.96 -5.27
CA SER A 46 24.47 -4.82 -4.17
C SER A 46 23.12 -4.34 -3.66
N VAL A 47 22.14 -5.24 -3.60
CA VAL A 47 20.81 -4.99 -3.06
C VAL A 47 20.47 -6.02 -2.00
N THR A 48 19.56 -5.71 -1.10
CA THR A 48 18.96 -6.71 -0.21
C THR A 48 17.81 -7.40 -0.93
N ALA A 49 17.75 -8.73 -0.86
CA ALA A 49 16.72 -9.51 -1.55
C ALA A 49 16.23 -10.68 -0.69
N VAL A 50 15.05 -11.21 -1.01
CA VAL A 50 14.50 -12.40 -0.35
C VAL A 50 14.64 -13.61 -1.25
N ASN A 51 15.22 -14.67 -0.71
CA ASN A 51 15.44 -15.94 -1.42
C ASN A 51 16.16 -15.73 -2.77
N GLY A 52 17.14 -14.82 -2.81
CA GLY A 52 18.01 -14.57 -3.96
C GLY A 52 17.33 -13.98 -5.18
N ARG A 53 16.22 -13.25 -5.05
CA ARG A 53 15.51 -12.64 -6.18
C ARG A 53 14.78 -11.35 -5.82
N VAL A 54 14.57 -10.51 -6.85
CA VAL A 54 13.75 -9.30 -6.84
C VAL A 54 12.81 -9.35 -8.05
N PRO A 55 11.48 -9.23 -7.90
CA PRO A 55 10.70 -9.30 -6.65
C PRO A 55 10.89 -10.61 -5.90
N GLY A 56 10.64 -10.61 -4.58
CA GLY A 56 10.68 -11.76 -3.71
C GLY A 56 9.59 -12.81 -4.01
N PRO A 57 9.44 -13.87 -3.17
CA PRO A 57 8.47 -14.92 -3.40
C PRO A 57 7.02 -14.42 -3.29
N LYS A 58 6.15 -14.93 -4.16
CA LYS A 58 4.70 -14.80 -4.00
C LYS A 58 4.25 -15.74 -2.89
N VAL A 59 3.46 -15.22 -1.95
CA VAL A 59 2.74 -16.00 -0.92
C VAL A 59 1.30 -16.17 -1.39
N GLU A 60 0.78 -17.39 -1.35
CA GLU A 60 -0.62 -17.69 -1.66
C GLU A 60 -1.27 -18.37 -0.46
N ALA A 61 -2.42 -17.85 -0.04
CA ALA A 61 -3.24 -18.39 1.03
C ALA A 61 -4.71 -18.41 0.63
N ARG A 62 -5.54 -19.07 1.40
CA ARG A 62 -7.00 -18.97 1.33
C ARG A 62 -7.54 -18.21 2.53
N GLU A 63 -8.68 -17.57 2.36
CA GLU A 63 -9.39 -16.97 3.48
C GLU A 63 -9.57 -18.01 4.60
N GLY A 64 -9.16 -17.63 5.82
CA GLY A 64 -9.14 -18.47 7.01
C GLY A 64 -7.84 -19.24 7.26
N ASP A 65 -6.93 -19.35 6.30
CA ASP A 65 -5.63 -20.01 6.51
C ASP A 65 -4.73 -19.24 7.49
N THR A 66 -3.89 -19.98 8.20
CA THR A 66 -2.80 -19.40 8.99
C THR A 66 -1.51 -19.39 8.18
N VAL A 67 -0.90 -18.22 8.07
CA VAL A 67 0.39 -18.02 7.39
C VAL A 67 1.49 -17.93 8.44
N VAL A 68 2.57 -18.68 8.22
CA VAL A 68 3.76 -18.71 9.08
C VAL A 68 4.97 -18.40 8.21
N ILE A 69 5.67 -17.32 8.51
CA ILE A 69 6.86 -16.91 7.75
C ILE A 69 8.05 -16.80 8.69
N HIS A 70 9.03 -17.68 8.48
CA HIS A 70 10.31 -17.64 9.18
C HIS A 70 11.25 -16.68 8.45
N VAL A 71 11.48 -15.51 8.99
CA VAL A 71 12.44 -14.54 8.44
C VAL A 71 13.80 -14.76 9.07
N ILE A 72 14.80 -15.08 8.24
CA ILE A 72 16.21 -15.21 8.61
C ILE A 72 16.94 -14.02 8.01
N ASN A 73 17.56 -13.17 8.84
CA ASN A 73 18.24 -11.98 8.40
C ASN A 73 19.74 -12.23 8.26
N ASP A 74 20.18 -12.59 7.07
CA ASP A 74 21.60 -12.71 6.67
C ASP A 74 22.12 -11.46 5.96
N SER A 75 21.33 -10.35 5.94
CA SER A 75 21.75 -9.06 5.40
C SER A 75 22.58 -8.27 6.42
N PRO A 76 23.32 -7.23 5.98
CA PRO A 76 24.05 -6.36 6.91
C PRO A 76 23.16 -5.35 7.64
N TYR A 77 21.86 -5.31 7.35
CA TYR A 77 20.92 -4.31 7.84
C TYR A 77 19.89 -4.90 8.78
N ASN A 78 19.29 -4.06 9.62
CA ASN A 78 18.10 -4.39 10.39
C ASN A 78 16.90 -4.55 9.47
N VAL A 79 16.09 -5.57 9.68
CA VAL A 79 14.94 -5.91 8.83
C VAL A 79 13.66 -6.07 9.63
N THR A 80 12.53 -5.59 9.09
CA THR A 80 11.19 -6.02 9.46
C THR A 80 10.39 -6.28 8.19
N VAL A 81 9.35 -7.12 8.29
CA VAL A 81 8.45 -7.40 7.16
C VAL A 81 7.03 -7.06 7.55
N HIS A 82 6.36 -6.27 6.73
CA HIS A 82 4.96 -5.92 6.86
C HIS A 82 4.11 -6.65 5.81
N TRP A 83 2.92 -7.03 6.22
CA TRP A 83 1.92 -7.73 5.39
C TRP A 83 0.85 -6.70 5.01
N HIS A 84 1.15 -5.91 4.00
CA HIS A 84 0.39 -4.74 3.62
C HIS A 84 -1.08 -5.06 3.34
N GLY A 85 -1.97 -4.39 4.09
CA GLY A 85 -3.41 -4.57 4.00
C GLY A 85 -3.97 -5.76 4.80
N VAL A 86 -3.15 -6.61 5.42
CA VAL A 86 -3.61 -7.67 6.32
C VAL A 86 -4.07 -7.07 7.64
N PHE A 87 -5.26 -7.48 8.12
CA PHE A 87 -5.86 -6.91 9.33
C PHE A 87 -5.11 -7.24 10.63
N GLN A 88 -4.32 -8.29 10.67
CA GLN A 88 -3.60 -8.74 11.87
C GLN A 88 -4.51 -8.88 13.10
N ARG A 89 -5.75 -9.34 12.93
CA ARG A 89 -6.70 -9.49 14.04
C ARG A 89 -6.22 -10.55 15.03
N GLY A 90 -6.05 -10.14 16.29
CA GLY A 90 -5.51 -10.97 17.35
C GLY A 90 -4.01 -11.28 17.19
N THR A 91 -3.34 -10.69 16.19
CA THR A 91 -1.91 -10.89 15.92
C THR A 91 -1.16 -9.57 15.65
N PRO A 92 -1.38 -8.50 16.47
CA PRO A 92 -0.76 -7.20 16.21
C PRO A 92 0.78 -7.25 16.21
N TRP A 93 1.39 -8.19 16.93
CA TRP A 93 2.84 -8.41 16.94
C TRP A 93 3.42 -8.87 15.59
N ALA A 94 2.55 -9.37 14.68
CA ALA A 94 2.96 -9.81 13.36
C ALA A 94 2.80 -8.72 12.29
N ASP A 95 2.37 -7.50 12.61
CA ASP A 95 2.16 -6.43 11.65
C ASP A 95 3.45 -5.93 11.00
N GLY A 96 4.53 -5.80 11.77
CA GLY A 96 5.89 -5.63 11.25
C GLY A 96 6.51 -4.24 11.21
N PRO A 97 5.81 -3.09 11.36
CA PRO A 97 6.47 -1.79 11.37
C PRO A 97 7.52 -1.68 12.47
N ALA A 98 8.76 -1.35 12.07
CA ALA A 98 9.88 -1.20 12.99
C ALA A 98 9.58 -0.17 14.09
N MET A 99 9.84 -0.51 15.34
CA MET A 99 9.64 0.32 16.54
C MET A 99 8.18 0.69 16.85
N VAL A 100 7.22 0.35 15.97
CA VAL A 100 5.78 0.46 16.27
C VAL A 100 5.28 -0.84 16.89
N THR A 101 5.29 -1.95 16.15
CA THR A 101 4.79 -3.25 16.65
C THR A 101 5.90 -4.19 17.12
N GLN A 102 7.12 -4.00 16.68
CA GLN A 102 8.27 -4.84 17.05
C GLN A 102 9.59 -4.07 16.93
N CYS A 103 10.63 -4.59 17.56
CA CYS A 103 12.00 -4.20 17.26
C CYS A 103 12.49 -4.89 15.97
N PRO A 104 13.43 -4.30 15.24
CA PRO A 104 13.96 -4.93 14.04
C PRO A 104 14.69 -6.25 14.28
N ILE A 105 14.59 -7.16 13.32
CA ILE A 105 15.40 -8.39 13.27
C ILE A 105 16.84 -7.98 12.89
N ARG A 106 17.76 -8.09 13.84
CA ARG A 106 19.16 -7.72 13.63
C ARG A 106 19.87 -8.70 12.69
N PRO A 107 21.00 -8.31 12.04
CA PRO A 107 21.84 -9.23 11.28
C PRO A 107 22.19 -10.50 12.05
N GLY A 108 22.09 -11.66 11.39
CA GLY A 108 22.31 -12.99 11.99
C GLY A 108 21.18 -13.46 12.93
N ARG A 109 20.07 -12.73 13.02
CA ARG A 109 18.91 -13.12 13.85
C ARG A 109 17.73 -13.54 12.97
N ARG A 110 16.71 -14.10 13.64
CA ARG A 110 15.48 -14.58 12.99
C ARG A 110 14.25 -14.21 13.82
N TYR A 111 13.09 -14.15 13.15
CA TYR A 111 11.79 -13.97 13.77
C TYR A 111 10.73 -14.71 12.95
N THR A 112 9.69 -15.22 13.64
CA THR A 112 8.60 -15.94 12.99
C THR A 112 7.32 -15.13 13.04
N TYR A 113 6.88 -14.64 11.90
CA TYR A 113 5.56 -14.03 11.75
C TYR A 113 4.50 -15.13 11.65
N ARG A 114 3.45 -15.04 12.45
CA ARG A 114 2.31 -15.96 12.43
C ARG A 114 1.02 -15.17 12.51
N PHE A 115 0.16 -15.31 11.51
CA PHE A 115 -1.14 -14.62 11.45
C PHE A 115 -2.15 -15.41 10.62
N THR A 116 -3.45 -15.12 10.82
CA THR A 116 -4.55 -15.73 10.05
C THR A 116 -5.16 -14.71 9.12
N VAL A 117 -5.31 -15.06 7.83
CA VAL A 117 -5.92 -14.18 6.81
C VAL A 117 -7.44 -14.32 6.83
N ALA A 118 -8.07 -13.82 7.90
CA ALA A 118 -9.50 -13.96 8.15
C ALA A 118 -10.31 -12.76 7.63
N GLY A 119 -11.38 -13.03 6.88
CA GLY A 119 -12.31 -12.03 6.38
C GLY A 119 -11.76 -11.18 5.24
N GLN A 120 -10.73 -11.66 4.53
CA GLN A 120 -10.08 -10.98 3.41
C GLN A 120 -9.87 -11.93 2.23
N GLU A 121 -10.13 -11.44 1.03
CA GLU A 121 -9.93 -12.14 -0.24
C GLU A 121 -9.46 -11.16 -1.30
N GLY A 122 -8.49 -11.53 -2.13
CA GLY A 122 -7.97 -10.70 -3.22
C GLY A 122 -6.46 -10.57 -3.20
N THR A 123 -5.97 -9.51 -3.80
CA THR A 123 -4.55 -9.23 -3.92
C THR A 123 -4.11 -8.23 -2.86
N LEU A 124 -3.13 -8.63 -2.08
CA LEU A 124 -2.33 -7.83 -1.17
C LEU A 124 -0.86 -8.05 -1.50
N TRP A 125 0.04 -7.53 -0.66
CA TRP A 125 1.46 -7.73 -0.85
C TRP A 125 2.22 -7.67 0.48
N TRP A 126 3.49 -7.98 0.45
CA TRP A 126 4.38 -7.89 1.60
C TRP A 126 5.65 -7.13 1.23
N HIS A 127 6.23 -6.43 2.19
CA HIS A 127 7.46 -5.68 1.98
C HIS A 127 8.23 -5.42 3.27
N ALA A 128 9.51 -5.08 3.15
CA ALA A 128 10.27 -4.57 4.27
C ALA A 128 9.65 -3.26 4.78
N HIS A 129 9.56 -3.12 6.10
CA HIS A 129 9.06 -1.92 6.77
C HIS A 129 10.10 -1.33 7.73
N SER A 130 11.33 -1.35 7.27
CA SER A 130 12.49 -0.75 7.90
C SER A 130 13.39 -0.20 6.81
N SER A 131 13.71 1.08 6.85
CA SER A 131 14.54 1.73 5.84
C SER A 131 13.94 1.64 4.42
N TYR A 132 14.63 2.20 3.41
CA TYR A 132 14.24 2.08 1.98
C TYR A 132 14.52 0.70 1.38
N MET A 133 14.60 -0.31 2.23
CA MET A 133 14.78 -1.70 1.82
C MET A 133 13.60 -2.23 0.98
N ARG A 134 12.41 -1.62 1.10
CA ARG A 134 11.24 -1.94 0.28
C ARG A 134 11.51 -1.82 -1.23
N ALA A 135 12.48 -1.02 -1.66
CA ALA A 135 12.87 -0.93 -3.08
C ALA A 135 13.17 -2.29 -3.72
N THR A 136 13.63 -3.27 -2.93
CA THR A 136 14.01 -4.60 -3.45
C THR A 136 13.48 -5.77 -2.61
N VAL A 137 13.01 -5.52 -1.38
CA VAL A 137 12.44 -6.53 -0.46
C VAL A 137 10.92 -6.41 -0.44
N TYR A 138 10.26 -7.00 -1.44
CA TYR A 138 8.81 -7.01 -1.58
C TYR A 138 8.35 -8.20 -2.43
N GLY A 139 7.07 -8.56 -2.29
CA GLY A 139 6.43 -9.60 -3.10
C GLY A 139 4.92 -9.64 -2.93
N ALA A 140 4.23 -10.37 -3.79
CA ALA A 140 2.78 -10.49 -3.76
C ALA A 140 2.29 -11.40 -2.63
N LEU A 141 1.14 -11.06 -2.03
CA LEU A 141 0.34 -11.91 -1.16
C LEU A 141 -1.06 -12.05 -1.78
N VAL A 142 -1.43 -13.26 -2.20
CA VAL A 142 -2.72 -13.52 -2.84
C VAL A 142 -3.58 -14.37 -1.91
N ILE A 143 -4.71 -13.82 -1.49
CA ILE A 143 -5.69 -14.51 -0.64
C ILE A 143 -6.85 -14.97 -1.52
N ARG A 144 -6.96 -16.28 -1.68
CA ARG A 144 -8.03 -16.89 -2.47
C ARG A 144 -9.29 -17.09 -1.63
N PRO A 145 -10.47 -17.19 -2.27
CA PRO A 145 -11.69 -17.56 -1.57
C PRO A 145 -11.51 -18.84 -0.75
N ARG A 146 -12.23 -18.94 0.36
CA ARG A 146 -12.25 -20.14 1.23
C ARG A 146 -12.63 -21.37 0.42
N ARG A 147 -12.08 -22.53 0.79
CA ARG A 147 -12.47 -23.81 0.18
C ARG A 147 -13.95 -24.07 0.36
N GLY A 148 -14.65 -24.43 -0.73
CA GLY A 148 -16.07 -24.70 -0.74
C GLY A 148 -16.97 -23.46 -0.71
N ALA A 149 -16.40 -22.24 -0.68
CA ALA A 149 -17.15 -21.02 -0.93
C ALA A 149 -17.49 -20.88 -2.43
N VAL A 150 -18.47 -20.04 -2.73
CA VAL A 150 -18.71 -19.58 -4.11
C VAL A 150 -17.42 -18.92 -4.61
N ASP A 151 -17.02 -19.25 -5.84
CA ASP A 151 -15.91 -18.60 -6.54
C ASP A 151 -16.10 -17.06 -6.57
N TYR A 152 -15.18 -16.34 -7.16
CA TYR A 152 -15.19 -14.87 -7.28
C TYR A 152 -16.57 -14.30 -7.60
N PRO A 153 -16.94 -13.10 -7.11
CA PRO A 153 -18.22 -12.44 -7.43
C PRO A 153 -18.26 -11.87 -8.85
N PHE A 154 -17.33 -12.24 -9.69
CA PHE A 154 -17.23 -11.89 -11.10
C PHE A 154 -16.92 -13.14 -11.93
N ARG A 155 -16.96 -12.99 -13.27
CA ARG A 155 -16.66 -14.11 -14.18
C ARG A 155 -15.31 -14.72 -13.85
N LYS A 156 -15.26 -16.03 -13.64
CA LYS A 156 -14.02 -16.78 -13.39
C LYS A 156 -13.04 -16.56 -14.55
N PRO A 157 -11.82 -16.10 -14.27
CA PRO A 157 -10.79 -15.91 -15.29
C PRO A 157 -10.26 -17.25 -15.81
N ASP A 158 -9.84 -17.28 -17.08
CA ASP A 158 -9.15 -18.44 -17.69
C ASP A 158 -7.71 -18.58 -17.15
N GLY A 159 -7.15 -17.52 -16.59
CA GLY A 159 -5.83 -17.51 -15.97
C GLY A 159 -5.55 -16.23 -15.20
N GLU A 160 -4.44 -16.19 -14.49
CA GLU A 160 -4.03 -15.04 -13.68
C GLU A 160 -2.60 -14.61 -13.98
N LYS A 161 -2.31 -13.33 -13.85
CA LYS A 161 -0.98 -12.74 -14.00
C LYS A 161 -0.73 -11.76 -12.86
N THR A 162 0.34 -11.97 -12.10
CA THR A 162 0.80 -11.01 -11.09
C THR A 162 1.73 -10.00 -11.74
N VAL A 163 1.43 -8.73 -11.55
CA VAL A 163 2.14 -7.59 -12.13
C VAL A 163 2.60 -6.70 -10.98
N LEU A 164 3.89 -6.74 -10.67
CA LEU A 164 4.53 -5.94 -9.63
C LEU A 164 5.22 -4.75 -10.29
N LEU A 165 4.75 -3.55 -9.99
CA LEU A 165 5.33 -2.28 -10.45
C LEU A 165 6.33 -1.82 -9.40
N GLY A 166 7.49 -1.32 -9.79
CA GLY A 166 8.52 -0.91 -8.85
C GLY A 166 9.45 0.15 -9.41
N GLU A 167 10.35 0.57 -8.56
CA GLU A 167 11.44 1.50 -8.85
C GLU A 167 12.78 0.80 -8.67
N TRP A 168 13.80 1.27 -9.36
CA TRP A 168 15.15 0.72 -9.32
C TRP A 168 16.18 1.83 -9.13
N TRP A 169 17.14 1.59 -8.25
CA TRP A 169 18.34 2.41 -8.09
C TRP A 169 19.59 1.57 -8.38
N ASN A 170 20.54 2.15 -9.11
CA ASN A 170 21.85 1.56 -9.36
C ASN A 170 22.79 1.61 -8.14
N GLY A 171 22.25 1.93 -6.98
CA GLY A 171 22.92 2.02 -5.70
C GLY A 171 22.19 1.27 -4.59
N ASP A 172 22.85 1.12 -3.45
CA ASP A 172 22.24 0.57 -2.24
C ASP A 172 21.28 1.60 -1.63
N THR A 173 19.99 1.31 -1.65
CA THR A 173 18.94 2.23 -1.20
C THR A 173 18.99 2.52 0.31
N VAL A 174 19.47 1.58 1.13
CA VAL A 174 19.67 1.80 2.57
C VAL A 174 20.82 2.79 2.82
N ALA A 175 21.89 2.68 2.06
CA ALA A 175 23.00 3.64 2.13
C ALA A 175 22.58 5.02 1.61
N LEU A 176 21.77 5.09 0.54
CA LEU A 176 21.23 6.34 0.00
C LEU A 176 20.32 7.03 1.02
N GLU A 177 19.45 6.28 1.70
CA GLU A 177 18.60 6.79 2.78
C GLU A 177 19.43 7.33 3.94
N SER A 178 20.41 6.56 4.43
CA SER A 178 21.29 6.98 5.52
C SER A 178 22.00 8.30 5.20
N ARG A 179 22.45 8.46 3.95
CA ARG A 179 23.04 9.72 3.48
C ARG A 179 21.99 10.84 3.47
N SER A 180 20.79 10.58 2.95
CA SER A 180 19.70 11.55 2.93
C SER A 180 19.39 12.06 4.34
N PHE A 181 19.23 11.15 5.30
CA PHE A 181 18.99 11.52 6.69
C PHE A 181 20.15 12.30 7.32
N SER A 182 21.38 11.88 7.12
CA SER A 182 22.54 12.56 7.73
C SER A 182 22.75 13.97 7.18
N THR A 183 22.44 14.21 5.92
CA THR A 183 22.64 15.50 5.24
C THR A 183 21.40 16.40 5.23
N GLY A 184 20.21 15.85 5.41
CA GLY A 184 18.92 16.55 5.18
C GLY A 184 18.61 16.80 3.71
N VAL A 185 19.37 16.20 2.77
CA VAL A 185 19.14 16.29 1.34
C VAL A 185 18.22 15.15 0.90
N PRO A 186 17.15 15.41 0.14
CA PRO A 186 16.25 14.36 -0.35
C PRO A 186 16.99 13.25 -1.11
N MET A 187 16.46 12.02 -1.03
CA MET A 187 16.94 10.90 -1.82
C MET A 187 16.86 11.19 -3.32
N PRO A 188 17.84 10.76 -4.14
CA PRO A 188 17.75 10.90 -5.60
C PRO A 188 16.58 10.10 -6.15
N ASN A 189 16.01 10.56 -7.27
CA ASN A 189 15.00 9.82 -8.01
C ASN A 189 15.51 8.44 -8.43
N ALA A 190 14.58 7.51 -8.67
CA ALA A 190 14.91 6.20 -9.23
C ALA A 190 15.60 6.31 -10.60
N ASP A 191 16.56 5.43 -10.87
CA ASP A 191 17.23 5.34 -12.17
C ASP A 191 16.32 4.70 -13.23
N ALA A 192 15.38 3.87 -12.82
CA ALA A 192 14.41 3.25 -13.72
C ALA A 192 13.13 2.82 -13.00
N TYR A 193 12.04 2.69 -13.76
CA TYR A 193 10.85 1.95 -13.34
C TYR A 193 10.93 0.50 -13.81
N THR A 194 10.22 -0.40 -13.14
CA THR A 194 10.25 -1.84 -13.46
C THR A 194 8.85 -2.46 -13.45
N ILE A 195 8.67 -3.45 -14.30
CA ILE A 195 7.54 -4.40 -14.23
C ILE A 195 8.12 -5.78 -13.92
N ASN A 196 7.73 -6.37 -12.79
CA ASN A 196 8.28 -7.62 -12.27
C ASN A 196 9.83 -7.59 -12.17
N GLY A 197 10.39 -6.46 -11.71
CA GLY A 197 11.83 -6.26 -11.55
C GLY A 197 12.63 -6.09 -12.85
N MET A 198 11.94 -5.85 -13.97
CA MET A 198 12.56 -5.66 -15.29
C MET A 198 12.22 -4.27 -15.83
N PRO A 199 13.22 -3.51 -16.37
CA PRO A 199 13.04 -2.13 -16.82
C PRO A 199 12.31 -2.01 -18.17
N GLY A 200 12.21 -3.11 -18.94
CA GLY A 200 11.63 -3.08 -20.28
C GLY A 200 12.62 -2.68 -21.38
N ASP A 201 12.10 -2.37 -22.56
CA ASP A 201 12.88 -2.13 -23.78
C ASP A 201 12.91 -0.67 -24.24
N LEU A 202 12.32 0.26 -23.49
CA LEU A 202 12.34 1.70 -23.82
C LEU A 202 13.60 2.43 -23.32
N TYR A 203 14.39 1.80 -22.45
CA TYR A 203 15.66 2.37 -22.00
C TYR A 203 16.74 2.13 -23.09
N HIS A 204 17.31 3.20 -23.60
CA HIS A 204 18.39 3.17 -24.58
C HIS A 204 19.74 2.96 -23.89
N CYS A 205 20.00 1.74 -23.44
CA CYS A 205 21.29 1.40 -22.80
C CYS A 205 22.36 1.07 -23.85
N PRO A 206 23.64 1.46 -23.61
CA PRO A 206 24.75 1.15 -24.51
C PRO A 206 24.96 -0.36 -24.70
N GLU A 207 24.74 -1.15 -23.65
CA GLU A 207 24.74 -2.61 -23.69
C GLU A 207 23.31 -3.13 -23.63
N ARG A 208 22.98 -4.16 -24.41
CA ARG A 208 21.64 -4.77 -24.46
C ARG A 208 21.32 -5.54 -23.16
N THR A 209 21.33 -4.86 -22.05
CA THR A 209 20.96 -5.41 -20.73
C THR A 209 19.46 -5.28 -20.46
N ASN A 210 18.67 -4.78 -21.42
CA ASN A 210 17.24 -4.55 -21.26
C ASN A 210 16.50 -5.88 -21.15
N ARG A 211 16.25 -6.29 -19.91
CA ARG A 211 15.36 -7.42 -19.62
C ARG A 211 13.93 -6.93 -19.66
N ILE A 212 13.08 -7.64 -20.40
CA ILE A 212 11.66 -7.34 -20.50
C ILE A 212 10.82 -8.50 -19.96
N ALA A 213 9.86 -8.20 -19.11
CA ALA A 213 8.89 -9.17 -18.62
C ALA A 213 7.94 -9.57 -19.75
N LYS A 214 7.57 -10.86 -19.82
CA LYS A 214 6.66 -11.39 -20.84
C LYS A 214 5.48 -12.10 -20.20
N PHE A 215 4.30 -11.73 -20.67
CA PHE A 215 3.02 -12.31 -20.27
C PHE A 215 2.41 -13.06 -21.46
N LYS A 216 2.53 -14.39 -21.46
CA LYS A 216 1.94 -15.22 -22.50
C LYS A 216 0.44 -15.36 -22.28
N VAL A 217 -0.34 -15.10 -23.34
CA VAL A 217 -1.82 -15.18 -23.36
C VAL A 217 -2.30 -15.94 -24.58
N ARG A 218 -3.54 -16.46 -24.52
CA ARG A 218 -4.24 -17.05 -25.67
C ARG A 218 -5.39 -16.15 -26.06
N ARG A 219 -5.75 -16.15 -27.33
CA ARG A 219 -6.87 -15.37 -27.86
C ARG A 219 -8.19 -15.81 -27.24
N ASP A 220 -9.15 -14.89 -27.17
CA ASP A 220 -10.52 -15.08 -26.68
C ASP A 220 -10.58 -15.68 -25.25
N LYS A 221 -9.61 -15.28 -24.40
CA LYS A 221 -9.51 -15.63 -22.99
C LYS A 221 -9.60 -14.40 -22.11
N THR A 222 -10.01 -14.60 -20.87
CA THR A 222 -10.04 -13.54 -19.85
C THR A 222 -8.98 -13.84 -18.79
N TYR A 223 -8.07 -12.91 -18.58
CA TYR A 223 -7.02 -13.01 -17.56
C TYR A 223 -7.27 -12.02 -16.43
N LEU A 224 -7.11 -12.48 -15.19
CA LEU A 224 -7.07 -11.61 -14.02
C LEU A 224 -5.64 -11.08 -13.86
N LEU A 225 -5.48 -9.78 -14.04
CA LEU A 225 -4.24 -9.08 -13.71
C LEU A 225 -4.30 -8.66 -12.25
N ARG A 226 -3.34 -9.12 -11.44
CA ARG A 226 -3.14 -8.72 -10.06
C ARG A 226 -2.02 -7.70 -10.04
N ILE A 227 -2.40 -6.42 -10.06
CA ILE A 227 -1.48 -5.29 -10.21
C ILE A 227 -1.17 -4.74 -8.83
N ILE A 228 0.11 -4.61 -8.51
CA ILE A 228 0.60 -4.14 -7.21
C ILE A 228 1.60 -3.02 -7.47
N ASN A 229 1.41 -1.86 -6.88
CA ASN A 229 2.41 -0.81 -6.93
C ASN A 229 3.32 -0.89 -5.68
N ALA A 230 4.49 -1.50 -5.85
CA ALA A 230 5.54 -1.63 -4.84
C ALA A 230 6.62 -0.53 -4.90
N ALA A 231 6.42 0.51 -5.72
CA ALA A 231 7.33 1.64 -5.82
C ALA A 231 7.49 2.37 -4.47
N LEU A 232 8.65 2.95 -4.22
CA LEU A 232 8.88 3.77 -3.02
C LEU A 232 8.13 5.11 -3.10
N ASN A 233 8.16 5.77 -4.28
CA ASN A 233 7.75 7.17 -4.37
C ASN A 233 6.87 7.49 -5.59
N THR A 234 6.62 6.55 -6.53
CA THR A 234 5.97 6.87 -7.79
C THR A 234 4.60 6.22 -7.94
N ALA A 235 3.56 7.04 -8.12
CA ALA A 235 2.29 6.59 -8.64
C ALA A 235 2.38 6.38 -10.17
N PHE A 236 1.61 5.44 -10.71
CA PHE A 236 1.68 5.08 -12.12
C PHE A 236 0.32 5.14 -12.82
N PHE A 237 0.35 5.59 -14.08
CA PHE A 237 -0.59 5.15 -15.09
C PHE A 237 -0.15 3.79 -15.63
N PHE A 238 -1.10 2.88 -15.78
CA PHE A 238 -0.87 1.54 -16.33
C PHE A 238 -1.82 1.28 -17.49
N LYS A 239 -1.29 0.84 -18.63
CA LYS A 239 -2.06 0.49 -19.84
C LYS A 239 -1.48 -0.76 -20.52
N VAL A 240 -2.33 -1.45 -21.30
CA VAL A 240 -1.91 -2.47 -22.27
C VAL A 240 -2.42 -2.06 -23.65
N ALA A 241 -1.53 -1.93 -24.62
CA ALA A 241 -1.92 -1.51 -25.96
C ALA A 241 -3.01 -2.42 -26.55
N GLY A 242 -4.06 -1.82 -27.10
CA GLY A 242 -5.16 -2.54 -27.74
C GLY A 242 -6.06 -3.35 -26.79
N HIS A 243 -5.97 -3.16 -25.47
CA HIS A 243 -6.79 -3.87 -24.49
C HIS A 243 -7.46 -2.89 -23.52
N THR A 244 -8.61 -3.30 -23.01
CA THR A 244 -9.34 -2.65 -21.93
C THR A 244 -9.36 -3.56 -20.70
N PHE A 245 -9.73 -2.97 -19.58
CA PHE A 245 -9.82 -3.64 -18.29
C PHE A 245 -11.22 -3.52 -17.69
N THR A 246 -11.65 -4.55 -16.98
CA THR A 246 -12.74 -4.45 -16.03
C THR A 246 -12.16 -4.57 -14.63
N VAL A 247 -12.05 -3.46 -13.90
CA VAL A 247 -11.59 -3.45 -12.49
C VAL A 247 -12.64 -4.14 -11.64
N VAL A 248 -12.22 -5.12 -10.83
CA VAL A 248 -13.12 -5.96 -10.02
C VAL A 248 -12.76 -5.98 -8.53
N ALA A 249 -11.55 -5.53 -8.17
CA ALA A 249 -11.17 -5.34 -6.77
C ALA A 249 -10.04 -4.31 -6.64
N ALA A 250 -9.97 -3.66 -5.46
CA ALA A 250 -8.87 -2.83 -5.01
C ALA A 250 -8.57 -3.16 -3.53
N ASP A 251 -7.29 -3.26 -3.14
CA ASP A 251 -6.81 -3.56 -1.79
C ASP A 251 -7.59 -4.72 -1.14
N ALA A 252 -7.66 -5.85 -1.84
CA ALA A 252 -8.40 -7.05 -1.43
C ALA A 252 -9.88 -6.78 -1.06
N SER A 253 -10.48 -5.78 -1.67
CA SER A 253 -11.91 -5.47 -1.55
C SER A 253 -12.56 -5.52 -2.92
N TYR A 254 -13.59 -6.36 -3.08
CA TYR A 254 -14.31 -6.46 -4.36
C TYR A 254 -15.07 -5.18 -4.66
N MET A 255 -15.04 -4.79 -5.95
CA MET A 255 -15.66 -3.58 -6.50
C MET A 255 -16.82 -3.93 -7.45
N ASP A 256 -17.74 -3.00 -7.63
CA ASP A 256 -18.61 -3.01 -8.79
C ASP A 256 -17.73 -2.96 -10.05
N PRO A 257 -17.99 -3.82 -11.06
CA PRO A 257 -17.17 -3.86 -12.26
C PRO A 257 -17.08 -2.49 -12.94
N TYR A 258 -15.87 -1.98 -13.11
CA TYR A 258 -15.61 -0.68 -13.74
C TYR A 258 -14.73 -0.88 -14.97
N GLU A 259 -15.25 -0.49 -16.14
CA GLU A 259 -14.52 -0.60 -17.41
C GLU A 259 -13.65 0.63 -17.65
N THR A 260 -12.40 0.40 -18.02
CA THR A 260 -11.42 1.46 -18.32
C THR A 260 -10.32 0.93 -19.25
N ASP A 261 -9.64 1.83 -19.93
CA ASP A 261 -8.40 1.51 -20.69
C ASP A 261 -7.12 1.96 -19.97
N VAL A 262 -7.28 2.65 -18.83
CA VAL A 262 -6.18 3.12 -18.00
C VAL A 262 -6.45 2.83 -16.53
N ILE A 263 -5.44 2.31 -15.82
CA ILE A 263 -5.46 2.13 -14.37
C ILE A 263 -4.50 3.14 -13.76
N VAL A 264 -4.94 3.79 -12.68
CA VAL A 264 -4.09 4.66 -11.87
C VAL A 264 -3.84 3.98 -10.54
N ILE A 265 -2.59 3.88 -10.13
CA ILE A 265 -2.22 3.12 -8.93
C ILE A 265 -1.08 3.81 -8.17
N ALA A 266 -1.37 4.22 -6.93
CA ALA A 266 -0.39 4.84 -6.05
C ALA A 266 0.48 3.78 -5.34
N PRO A 267 1.68 4.14 -4.82
CA PRO A 267 2.49 3.24 -4.00
C PRO A 267 1.68 2.65 -2.84
N GLY A 268 1.72 1.33 -2.67
CA GLY A 268 0.96 0.58 -1.67
C GLY A 268 -0.29 -0.07 -2.22
N GLN A 269 -0.97 0.56 -3.16
CA GLN A 269 -2.25 0.08 -3.70
C GLN A 269 -2.13 -1.21 -4.50
N THR A 270 -3.22 -1.98 -4.50
CA THR A 270 -3.40 -3.14 -5.38
C THR A 270 -4.70 -3.02 -6.17
N ILE A 271 -4.68 -3.44 -7.43
CA ILE A 271 -5.85 -3.49 -8.31
C ILE A 271 -5.94 -4.88 -8.95
N ASP A 272 -7.11 -5.50 -8.83
CA ASP A 272 -7.45 -6.71 -9.59
C ASP A 272 -8.33 -6.32 -10.78
N ALA A 273 -7.85 -6.59 -12.00
CA ALA A 273 -8.54 -6.21 -13.23
C ALA A 273 -8.62 -7.39 -14.21
N LEU A 274 -9.78 -7.61 -14.78
CA LEU A 274 -9.99 -8.56 -15.87
C LEU A 274 -9.55 -7.90 -17.19
N MET A 275 -8.72 -8.60 -17.95
CA MET A 275 -8.31 -8.22 -19.30
C MET A 275 -8.76 -9.32 -20.27
N THR A 276 -9.61 -8.97 -21.23
CA THR A 276 -10.01 -9.88 -22.31
C THR A 276 -9.01 -9.77 -23.46
N THR A 277 -8.58 -10.92 -23.96
CA THR A 277 -7.59 -11.03 -25.06
C THR A 277 -8.29 -11.23 -26.39
N ASP A 278 -9.04 -10.23 -26.82
CA ASP A 278 -9.83 -10.20 -28.07
C ASP A 278 -9.14 -9.42 -29.19
N ALA A 279 -7.99 -8.81 -28.92
CA ALA A 279 -7.16 -8.14 -29.92
C ALA A 279 -6.61 -9.13 -30.97
N SER A 280 -6.18 -8.62 -32.11
CA SER A 280 -5.51 -9.43 -33.15
C SER A 280 -4.27 -10.12 -32.56
N PRO A 281 -4.04 -11.42 -32.86
CA PRO A 281 -2.85 -12.13 -32.35
C PRO A 281 -1.55 -11.41 -32.71
N GLY A 282 -0.72 -11.11 -31.70
CA GLY A 282 0.49 -10.33 -31.87
C GLY A 282 1.23 -10.09 -30.56
N ARG A 283 2.00 -9.00 -30.51
CA ARG A 283 2.74 -8.55 -29.33
C ARG A 283 2.32 -7.12 -28.98
N TYR A 284 2.02 -6.88 -27.74
CA TYR A 284 1.53 -5.61 -27.23
C TYR A 284 2.33 -5.20 -26.01
N HIS A 285 2.75 -3.94 -25.92
CA HIS A 285 3.35 -3.45 -24.69
C HIS A 285 2.28 -3.29 -23.60
N MET A 286 2.57 -3.83 -22.45
CA MET A 286 2.07 -3.41 -21.15
C MET A 286 3.02 -2.33 -20.68
N ALA A 287 2.53 -1.14 -20.38
CA ALA A 287 3.36 0.02 -20.06
C ALA A 287 2.91 0.70 -18.77
N ILE A 288 3.88 1.23 -18.03
CA ILE A 288 3.67 2.18 -16.93
C ILE A 288 4.39 3.48 -17.25
N SER A 289 3.77 4.60 -16.85
CA SER A 289 4.40 5.91 -16.80
C SER A 289 4.06 6.58 -15.47
N SER A 290 4.93 7.45 -14.99
CA SER A 290 4.71 8.15 -13.74
C SER A 290 3.49 9.07 -13.80
N TYR A 291 2.77 9.17 -12.69
CA TYR A 291 1.73 10.13 -12.44
C TYR A 291 2.11 11.03 -11.27
N GLN A 292 1.98 12.33 -11.48
CA GLN A 292 2.18 13.35 -10.46
C GLN A 292 1.01 14.34 -10.52
N SER A 293 0.23 14.38 -9.44
CA SER A 293 -0.85 15.33 -9.29
C SER A 293 -0.27 16.74 -9.15
N ALA A 294 -0.38 17.58 -10.18
CA ALA A 294 0.24 18.90 -10.22
C ALA A 294 -0.79 20.04 -10.22
N ILE A 295 -2.01 19.83 -9.75
CA ILE A 295 -3.01 20.89 -9.62
C ILE A 295 -2.83 21.58 -8.25
N PRO A 296 -2.80 22.91 -8.21
CA PRO A 296 -2.82 23.90 -9.31
C PRO A 296 -1.43 24.35 -9.80
N PHE A 297 -0.40 23.58 -9.59
CA PHE A 297 0.99 23.99 -9.79
C PHE A 297 1.61 23.36 -11.04
N PRO A 298 1.69 24.02 -12.18
CA PRO A 298 2.65 23.72 -13.22
C PRO A 298 3.99 24.42 -12.91
N PRO A 299 5.13 23.94 -13.35
CA PRO A 299 5.44 22.70 -14.05
C PRO A 299 5.87 21.57 -13.10
N MET A 300 6.08 20.35 -13.66
CA MET A 300 6.63 19.22 -12.91
C MET A 300 7.90 19.61 -12.15
N PRO A 301 8.12 19.14 -10.91
CA PRO A 301 9.32 19.43 -10.15
C PRO A 301 10.59 19.10 -10.92
N ALA A 302 11.62 19.92 -10.76
CA ALA A 302 12.93 19.62 -11.34
C ALA A 302 13.43 18.27 -10.81
N GLY A 303 13.85 17.37 -11.72
CA GLY A 303 14.28 16.02 -11.35
C GLY A 303 13.18 14.97 -11.37
N PHE A 304 11.94 15.30 -11.73
CA PHE A 304 10.88 14.32 -11.91
C PHE A 304 11.22 13.33 -13.04
N ASN A 305 11.23 12.03 -12.69
CA ASN A 305 11.51 10.99 -13.67
C ASN A 305 10.24 10.61 -14.43
N GLY A 306 10.10 11.13 -15.65
CA GLY A 306 8.95 10.87 -16.54
C GLY A 306 9.10 9.64 -17.44
N ASN A 307 10.12 8.79 -17.22
CA ASN A 307 10.36 7.62 -18.04
C ASN A 307 9.25 6.58 -17.86
N ALA A 308 9.00 5.83 -18.93
CA ALA A 308 8.07 4.70 -18.92
C ALA A 308 8.85 3.39 -18.82
N SER A 309 8.22 2.37 -18.23
CA SER A 309 8.72 0.99 -18.30
C SER A 309 7.71 0.10 -19.01
N THR A 310 8.19 -0.99 -19.60
CA THR A 310 7.38 -1.88 -20.43
C THR A 310 7.56 -3.35 -20.08
N ALA A 311 6.50 -4.11 -20.35
CA ALA A 311 6.48 -5.55 -20.46
C ALA A 311 5.77 -5.93 -21.77
N VAL A 312 5.84 -7.19 -22.19
CA VAL A 312 5.17 -7.66 -23.42
C VAL A 312 4.05 -8.63 -23.07
N VAL A 313 2.85 -8.35 -23.55
CA VAL A 313 1.77 -9.32 -23.69
C VAL A 313 1.94 -10.01 -25.04
N GLU A 314 2.17 -11.32 -25.04
CA GLU A 314 2.48 -12.14 -26.20
C GLU A 314 1.39 -13.18 -26.42
N TYR A 315 0.72 -13.11 -27.58
CA TYR A 315 -0.26 -14.10 -27.99
C TYR A 315 0.44 -15.37 -28.49
N VAL A 316 0.29 -16.49 -27.78
CA VAL A 316 1.00 -17.74 -28.09
C VAL A 316 0.48 -18.44 -29.35
N ASP A 317 -0.72 -18.10 -29.78
CA ASP A 317 -1.40 -18.59 -30.99
C ASP A 317 -1.19 -17.66 -32.21
N ALA A 318 -0.37 -16.61 -32.08
CA ALA A 318 0.01 -15.76 -33.19
C ALA A 318 0.96 -16.48 -34.16
N ALA A 319 0.84 -16.17 -35.44
CA ALA A 319 1.79 -16.65 -36.44
C ALA A 319 3.23 -16.16 -36.12
N ALA A 320 4.24 -16.93 -36.50
CA ALA A 320 5.64 -16.57 -36.24
C ALA A 320 6.01 -15.17 -36.74
N THR A 321 5.44 -14.75 -37.87
CA THR A 321 5.61 -13.40 -38.44
C THR A 321 5.00 -12.30 -37.58
N ALA A 322 3.83 -12.53 -36.97
CA ALA A 322 3.19 -11.59 -36.06
C ALA A 322 3.97 -11.48 -34.75
N ASN A 323 4.55 -12.58 -34.27
CA ASN A 323 5.40 -12.58 -33.07
C ASN A 323 6.80 -11.97 -33.32
N ALA A 324 7.24 -11.88 -34.56
CA ALA A 324 8.49 -11.21 -34.94
C ALA A 324 8.34 -9.67 -35.04
N ALA A 325 7.10 -9.16 -35.16
CA ALA A 325 6.85 -7.72 -35.21
C ALA A 325 7.19 -7.03 -33.85
N SER A 326 7.59 -5.77 -33.92
CA SER A 326 7.77 -4.95 -32.71
C SER A 326 6.44 -4.84 -31.96
N PRO A 327 6.46 -4.89 -30.60
CA PRO A 327 5.24 -4.72 -29.83
C PRO A 327 4.59 -3.34 -30.07
N VAL A 328 3.26 -3.31 -30.11
CA VAL A 328 2.50 -2.04 -30.21
C VAL A 328 2.57 -1.33 -28.86
N LEU A 329 2.96 -0.05 -28.84
CA LEU A 329 3.03 0.77 -27.64
C LEU A 329 1.68 1.47 -27.38
N PRO A 330 1.15 1.50 -26.14
CA PRO A 330 -0.04 2.29 -25.82
C PRO A 330 0.27 3.79 -25.78
N VAL A 331 -0.73 4.61 -26.09
CA VAL A 331 -0.64 6.05 -25.82
C VAL A 331 -0.89 6.24 -24.32
N MET A 332 0.14 6.66 -23.60
CA MET A 332 0.07 6.94 -22.16
C MET A 332 -0.49 8.33 -21.91
N PRO A 333 -1.24 8.54 -20.79
CA PRO A 333 -1.58 9.88 -20.34
C PRO A 333 -0.32 10.70 -20.05
N VAL A 334 -0.45 12.05 -20.11
CA VAL A 334 0.65 12.92 -19.68
C VAL A 334 0.86 12.78 -18.16
N PRO A 335 2.09 12.98 -17.65
CA PRO A 335 2.38 12.72 -16.23
C PRO A 335 1.51 13.49 -15.23
N ASN A 336 0.98 14.66 -15.61
CA ASN A 336 0.11 15.49 -14.78
C ASN A 336 -1.37 15.45 -15.17
N ASP A 337 -1.82 14.40 -15.82
CA ASP A 337 -3.24 14.20 -16.17
C ASP A 337 -4.06 13.86 -14.93
N THR A 338 -4.36 14.88 -14.15
CA THR A 338 -5.10 14.75 -12.90
C THR A 338 -6.57 14.42 -13.13
N ASP A 339 -7.16 14.85 -14.24
CA ASP A 339 -8.56 14.55 -14.56
C ASP A 339 -8.75 13.06 -14.80
N THR A 340 -7.87 12.41 -15.56
CA THR A 340 -7.87 10.96 -15.75
C THR A 340 -7.67 10.23 -14.41
N ALA A 341 -6.73 10.69 -13.58
CA ALA A 341 -6.45 10.04 -12.30
C ALA A 341 -7.62 10.19 -11.32
N HIS A 342 -8.16 11.40 -11.17
CA HIS A 342 -9.31 11.68 -10.30
C HIS A 342 -10.56 10.93 -10.77
N GLY A 343 -10.81 10.91 -12.08
CA GLY A 343 -11.90 10.15 -12.69
C GLY A 343 -11.81 8.66 -12.37
N PHE A 344 -10.61 8.06 -12.44
CA PHE A 344 -10.40 6.66 -12.07
C PHE A 344 -10.72 6.42 -10.59
N TYR A 345 -10.10 7.16 -9.67
CA TYR A 345 -10.30 6.94 -8.23
C TYR A 345 -11.74 7.14 -7.77
N THR A 346 -12.46 8.13 -8.33
CA THR A 346 -13.85 8.42 -7.96
C THR A 346 -14.87 7.47 -8.60
N SER A 347 -14.49 6.74 -9.64
CA SER A 347 -15.33 5.71 -10.30
C SER A 347 -15.31 4.37 -9.56
N LEU A 348 -14.33 4.13 -8.69
CA LEU A 348 -14.25 2.89 -7.92
C LEU A 348 -15.34 2.85 -6.85
N LYS A 349 -16.20 1.84 -6.92
CA LYS A 349 -17.31 1.62 -5.97
C LYS A 349 -17.18 0.22 -5.38
N ALA A 350 -17.37 0.12 -4.08
CA ALA A 350 -17.31 -1.18 -3.43
C ALA A 350 -18.54 -2.02 -3.76
N LEU A 351 -18.35 -3.28 -4.14
CA LEU A 351 -19.42 -4.22 -4.48
C LEU A 351 -20.37 -4.42 -3.30
N ASP A 352 -21.66 -4.18 -3.51
CA ASP A 352 -22.70 -4.51 -2.52
C ASP A 352 -23.01 -6.01 -2.57
N ARG A 353 -22.86 -6.68 -1.44
CA ARG A 353 -23.19 -8.11 -1.29
C ARG A 353 -23.58 -8.43 0.15
N PRO A 354 -24.45 -9.47 0.37
CA PRO A 354 -24.84 -9.88 1.71
C PRO A 354 -23.65 -10.15 2.62
N GLY A 355 -23.73 -9.70 3.87
CA GLY A 355 -22.68 -9.88 4.88
C GLY A 355 -21.52 -8.89 4.79
N ARG A 356 -21.51 -7.98 3.83
CA ARG A 356 -20.54 -6.88 3.76
C ARG A 356 -20.83 -5.82 4.83
N ARG A 357 -19.75 -5.28 5.42
CA ARG A 357 -19.88 -4.10 6.29
C ARG A 357 -20.21 -2.88 5.44
N THR A 358 -21.22 -2.12 5.87
CA THR A 358 -21.58 -0.83 5.30
C THR A 358 -20.80 0.31 5.94
N VAL A 359 -20.76 1.47 5.29
CA VAL A 359 -20.19 2.69 5.88
C VAL A 359 -20.94 3.03 7.17
N PRO A 360 -20.23 3.22 8.30
CA PRO A 360 -20.87 3.66 9.54
C PRO A 360 -21.51 5.03 9.36
N LEU A 361 -22.79 5.15 9.77
CA LEU A 361 -23.53 6.42 9.67
C LEU A 361 -23.30 7.34 10.88
N THR A 362 -23.10 6.76 12.07
CA THR A 362 -22.76 7.50 13.29
C THR A 362 -21.25 7.61 13.44
N VAL A 363 -20.76 8.68 14.02
CA VAL A 363 -19.33 8.96 14.20
C VAL A 363 -19.08 9.34 15.66
N ASP A 364 -18.19 8.58 16.31
CA ASP A 364 -17.79 8.81 17.71
C ASP A 364 -16.59 9.77 17.81
N THR A 365 -15.68 9.71 16.86
CA THR A 365 -14.46 10.54 16.81
C THR A 365 -14.33 11.21 15.45
N ARG A 366 -14.20 12.54 15.43
CA ARG A 366 -13.94 13.32 14.21
C ARG A 366 -12.57 13.97 14.30
N MET A 367 -11.82 13.86 13.20
CA MET A 367 -10.50 14.46 13.07
C MET A 367 -10.39 15.22 11.76
N LEU A 368 -9.82 16.42 11.79
CA LEU A 368 -9.29 17.11 10.62
C LEU A 368 -7.76 17.03 10.71
N VAL A 369 -7.15 16.32 9.79
CA VAL A 369 -5.70 16.10 9.79
C VAL A 369 -5.10 16.66 8.52
N THR A 370 -4.29 17.70 8.68
CA THR A 370 -3.46 18.22 7.59
C THR A 370 -2.29 17.27 7.35
N VAL A 371 -1.99 17.02 6.07
CA VAL A 371 -0.83 16.22 5.63
C VAL A 371 0.01 17.08 4.70
N GLY A 372 1.33 17.09 4.90
CA GLY A 372 2.19 17.90 4.04
C GLY A 372 3.62 18.00 4.52
N LEU A 373 4.40 18.73 3.74
CA LEU A 373 5.80 19.03 4.00
C LEU A 373 5.96 20.45 4.55
N GLY A 374 7.00 20.66 5.35
CA GLY A 374 7.34 21.97 5.90
C GLY A 374 8.85 22.09 6.16
N PHE A 375 9.28 23.32 6.43
CA PHE A 375 10.67 23.63 6.73
C PHE A 375 10.95 23.50 8.23
N SER A 376 12.16 23.01 8.56
CA SER A 376 12.67 22.90 9.93
C SER A 376 14.16 23.20 9.95
N SER A 377 14.73 23.30 11.14
CA SER A 377 16.19 23.30 11.34
C SER A 377 16.74 21.89 11.28
N CYS A 378 18.06 21.77 11.06
CA CYS A 378 18.77 20.48 11.16
C CYS A 378 18.43 19.76 12.48
N GLN A 379 18.05 18.51 12.38
CA GLN A 379 17.75 17.66 13.53
C GLN A 379 19.05 17.13 14.17
N PRO A 380 19.06 16.77 15.47
CA PRO A 380 20.25 16.25 16.15
C PRO A 380 20.92 15.06 15.44
N ILE A 381 20.10 14.18 14.82
CA ILE A 381 20.58 13.01 14.07
C ILE A 381 21.23 13.38 12.73
N GLN A 382 20.99 14.58 12.20
CA GLN A 382 21.50 15.05 10.91
C GLN A 382 22.91 15.63 11.08
N THR A 383 23.90 14.76 11.24
CA THR A 383 25.27 15.11 11.59
C THR A 383 26.03 15.88 10.50
N GLN A 384 25.60 15.75 9.23
CA GLN A 384 26.22 16.38 8.06
C GLN A 384 25.32 17.46 7.44
N CYS A 385 24.27 17.87 8.12
CA CYS A 385 23.32 18.86 7.67
C CYS A 385 23.92 20.27 7.65
N ASN A 386 23.60 21.03 6.60
CA ASN A 386 23.96 22.46 6.53
C ASN A 386 23.06 23.29 7.47
N ARG A 387 23.58 23.68 8.63
CA ARG A 387 22.85 24.43 9.65
C ARG A 387 22.43 25.84 9.23
N SER A 388 22.94 26.33 8.10
CA SER A 388 22.57 27.63 7.54
C SER A 388 21.41 27.56 6.53
N ALA A 389 20.91 26.36 6.24
CA ALA A 389 19.80 26.12 5.32
C ALA A 389 18.69 25.35 6.05
N PRO A 390 17.40 25.58 5.72
CA PRO A 390 16.32 24.76 6.23
C PRO A 390 16.38 23.35 5.65
N VAL A 391 15.92 22.36 6.44
CA VAL A 391 15.63 21.01 5.98
C VAL A 391 14.14 20.83 5.80
N VAL A 392 13.74 19.88 4.96
CA VAL A 392 12.35 19.51 4.80
C VAL A 392 12.00 18.39 5.78
N LEU A 393 10.93 18.58 6.54
CA LEU A 393 10.27 17.54 7.32
C LEU A 393 8.81 17.41 6.85
N ALA A 394 8.25 16.24 7.05
CA ALA A 394 6.85 16.01 6.82
C ALA A 394 6.07 15.97 8.15
N ASN A 395 4.78 16.24 8.11
CA ASN A 395 3.97 16.29 9.31
C ASN A 395 2.50 15.95 9.06
N MET A 396 1.83 15.53 10.13
CA MET A 396 0.38 15.45 10.24
C MET A 396 -0.05 16.38 11.39
N ASN A 397 -0.92 17.37 11.14
CA ASN A 397 -1.31 18.40 12.09
C ASN A 397 -0.10 19.10 12.76
N ASN A 398 0.91 19.42 11.98
CA ASN A 398 2.18 20.02 12.43
C ASN A 398 2.99 19.14 13.42
N VAL A 399 2.65 17.86 13.56
CA VAL A 399 3.44 16.86 14.28
C VAL A 399 4.28 16.08 13.28
N SER A 400 5.59 16.25 13.28
CA SER A 400 6.52 15.38 12.56
C SER A 400 6.73 14.12 13.39
N PHE A 401 6.41 12.96 12.85
CA PHE A 401 6.51 11.70 13.58
C PHE A 401 7.96 11.24 13.73
N ALA A 402 8.32 10.82 14.94
CA ALA A 402 9.60 10.19 15.23
C ALA A 402 9.36 8.80 15.84
N LEU A 403 10.12 7.81 15.36
CA LEU A 403 10.10 6.47 15.96
C LEU A 403 10.77 6.50 17.34
N PRO A 404 10.27 5.75 18.34
CA PRO A 404 10.96 5.60 19.61
C PRO A 404 12.26 4.83 19.44
N ALA A 405 13.21 5.00 20.37
CA ALA A 405 14.56 4.45 20.24
C ALA A 405 14.84 3.22 21.13
N THR A 406 14.02 2.98 22.16
CA THR A 406 14.35 2.03 23.23
C THR A 406 13.53 0.75 23.24
N VAL A 407 12.25 0.84 22.91
CA VAL A 407 11.29 -0.28 22.92
C VAL A 407 10.19 0.03 21.90
N SER A 408 9.56 -1.01 21.33
CA SER A 408 8.44 -0.79 20.40
C SER A 408 7.21 -0.23 21.13
N MET A 409 6.43 0.58 20.41
CA MET A 409 5.23 1.21 20.97
C MET A 409 4.22 0.18 21.45
N LEU A 410 4.03 -0.93 20.74
CA LEU A 410 3.13 -2.01 21.12
C LEU A 410 3.60 -2.72 22.40
N GLU A 411 4.89 -2.90 22.59
CA GLU A 411 5.43 -3.49 23.81
C GLU A 411 5.25 -2.54 25.01
N ALA A 412 5.50 -1.24 24.83
CA ALA A 412 5.24 -0.23 25.84
C ALA A 412 3.75 -0.15 26.19
N HIS A 413 2.86 -0.23 25.21
CA HIS A 413 1.41 -0.29 25.38
C HIS A 413 1.01 -1.55 26.18
N TYR A 414 1.46 -2.73 25.78
CA TYR A 414 1.14 -3.99 26.43
C TYR A 414 1.60 -4.02 27.90
N ARG A 415 2.78 -3.48 28.17
CA ARG A 415 3.35 -3.38 29.53
C ARG A 415 2.81 -2.22 30.35
N ASN A 416 1.99 -1.35 29.74
CA ASN A 416 1.53 -0.09 30.32
C ASN A 416 2.69 0.83 30.81
N THR A 417 3.73 0.95 29.99
CA THR A 417 4.93 1.77 30.25
C THR A 417 5.19 2.75 29.11
N PRO A 418 4.27 3.69 28.82
CA PRO A 418 4.41 4.63 27.71
C PRO A 418 5.46 5.71 27.93
N ASP A 419 5.83 5.98 29.17
CA ASP A 419 6.70 7.09 29.56
C ASP A 419 8.07 6.99 28.88
N GLY A 420 8.46 8.08 28.20
CA GLY A 420 9.70 8.13 27.40
C GLY A 420 9.65 7.37 26.07
N VAL A 421 8.52 6.74 25.72
CA VAL A 421 8.30 6.05 24.46
C VAL A 421 7.36 6.85 23.55
N TYR A 422 6.16 7.24 24.06
CA TYR A 422 5.20 8.06 23.32
C TYR A 422 4.30 8.85 24.27
N THR A 423 3.58 9.85 23.72
CA THR A 423 2.58 10.62 24.43
C THR A 423 1.21 10.51 23.75
N ARG A 424 0.10 10.64 24.53
CA ARG A 424 -1.29 10.45 24.05
C ARG A 424 -1.97 11.77 23.68
N ASP A 425 -1.25 12.67 23.05
CA ASP A 425 -1.68 14.05 22.77
C ASP A 425 -1.61 14.42 21.28
N PHE A 426 -1.77 13.44 20.39
CA PHE A 426 -1.91 13.77 18.97
C PHE A 426 -3.19 14.60 18.75
N PRO A 427 -3.10 15.80 18.12
CA PRO A 427 -4.23 16.73 18.03
C PRO A 427 -5.27 16.30 17.00
N ASP A 428 -6.55 16.43 17.34
CA ASP A 428 -7.68 16.14 16.45
C ASP A 428 -7.88 17.19 15.37
N GLN A 429 -7.27 18.37 15.52
CA GLN A 429 -7.35 19.50 14.61
C GLN A 429 -5.94 20.05 14.36
N PRO A 430 -5.65 20.59 13.18
CA PRO A 430 -4.41 21.32 12.96
C PRO A 430 -4.33 22.55 13.87
N PRO A 431 -3.13 22.96 14.30
CA PRO A 431 -2.96 24.14 15.16
C PRO A 431 -3.39 25.43 14.48
N LEU A 432 -3.42 25.44 13.15
CA LEU A 432 -3.82 26.56 12.33
C LEU A 432 -4.52 26.06 11.06
N VAL A 433 -5.70 26.62 10.76
CA VAL A 433 -6.42 26.42 9.52
C VAL A 433 -6.25 27.67 8.66
N PHE A 434 -5.91 27.49 7.40
CA PHE A 434 -5.71 28.57 6.45
C PHE A 434 -6.20 28.14 5.06
N ASP A 435 -6.19 29.04 4.09
CA ASP A 435 -6.50 28.71 2.70
C ASP A 435 -5.33 27.94 2.07
N TYR A 436 -5.43 26.60 2.02
CA TYR A 436 -4.41 25.71 1.46
C TYR A 436 -4.25 25.85 -0.07
N THR A 437 -5.13 26.59 -0.74
CA THR A 437 -5.06 26.87 -2.18
C THR A 437 -4.31 28.15 -2.52
N SER A 438 -3.99 28.96 -1.51
CA SER A 438 -3.31 30.25 -1.68
C SER A 438 -1.84 30.07 -2.05
N ARG A 439 -1.44 30.60 -3.21
CA ARG A 439 -0.07 30.45 -3.75
C ARG A 439 0.98 31.32 -3.05
N GLY A 440 0.59 32.29 -2.24
CA GLY A 440 1.52 33.23 -1.58
C GLY A 440 2.11 32.72 -0.26
N LEU A 441 1.74 31.54 0.20
CA LEU A 441 2.01 31.06 1.56
C LEU A 441 3.45 30.59 1.79
N LEU A 442 4.21 30.23 0.76
CA LEU A 442 5.62 29.82 0.90
C LEU A 442 6.50 30.91 1.53
N GLY A 443 6.15 32.19 1.35
CA GLY A 443 6.80 33.32 2.01
C GLY A 443 6.39 33.53 3.47
N ASN A 444 5.35 32.82 3.95
CA ASN A 444 4.89 32.88 5.34
C ASN A 444 5.58 31.80 6.19
N THR A 445 6.70 32.16 6.80
CA THR A 445 7.52 31.24 7.59
C THR A 445 6.74 30.45 8.65
N PRO A 446 5.80 31.02 9.43
CA PRO A 446 5.03 30.26 10.40
C PRO A 446 4.20 29.13 9.79
N LEU A 447 3.57 29.35 8.62
CA LEU A 447 2.74 28.35 7.94
C LEU A 447 3.57 27.23 7.30
N ALA A 448 4.74 27.59 6.76
CA ALA A 448 5.66 26.65 6.13
C ALA A 448 6.57 25.91 7.12
N SER A 449 6.49 26.23 8.44
CA SER A 449 7.31 25.61 9.46
C SER A 449 6.70 24.32 9.98
N THR A 450 7.54 23.29 10.20
CA THR A 450 7.16 22.03 10.83
C THR A 450 7.77 21.99 12.24
N GLY A 451 6.97 21.53 13.21
CA GLY A 451 7.42 21.31 14.60
C GLY A 451 8.53 20.28 14.73
N SER A 452 9.19 20.24 15.88
CA SER A 452 10.21 19.23 16.17
C SER A 452 9.60 17.82 16.13
N PRO A 453 10.37 16.82 15.67
CA PRO A 453 9.93 15.43 15.66
C PRO A 453 9.52 14.93 17.05
N SER A 454 8.41 14.20 17.12
CA SER A 454 7.87 13.66 18.38
C SER A 454 7.05 12.39 18.14
N THR A 455 6.95 11.54 19.16
CA THR A 455 6.18 10.29 19.10
C THR A 455 4.83 10.51 19.79
N LYS A 456 3.86 11.07 19.06
CA LYS A 456 2.50 11.31 19.54
C LYS A 456 1.53 10.31 18.97
N VAL A 457 0.63 9.77 19.82
CA VAL A 457 -0.41 8.82 19.41
C VAL A 457 -1.80 9.40 19.66
N LYS A 458 -2.76 8.94 18.83
CA LYS A 458 -4.18 9.15 19.07
C LYS A 458 -4.78 7.90 19.68
N THR A 459 -5.28 8.00 20.92
CA THR A 459 -6.02 6.92 21.57
C THR A 459 -7.45 6.85 21.04
N LEU A 460 -7.89 5.65 20.68
CA LEU A 460 -9.25 5.35 20.23
C LEU A 460 -9.87 4.28 21.12
N ARG A 461 -11.10 4.51 21.56
CA ARG A 461 -11.87 3.49 22.30
C ARG A 461 -12.17 2.29 21.37
N TYR A 462 -12.15 1.11 21.93
CA TYR A 462 -12.58 -0.08 21.20
C TYR A 462 -13.98 0.08 20.59
N ASN A 463 -14.14 -0.29 19.32
CA ASN A 463 -15.37 -0.13 18.53
C ASN A 463 -15.81 1.31 18.24
N ALA A 464 -15.01 2.33 18.57
CA ALA A 464 -15.35 3.69 18.15
C ALA A 464 -15.34 3.83 16.62
N THR A 465 -16.33 4.50 16.08
CA THR A 465 -16.37 4.91 14.68
C THR A 465 -15.60 6.21 14.50
N VAL A 466 -14.59 6.17 13.63
CA VAL A 466 -13.71 7.30 13.36
C VAL A 466 -14.01 7.84 11.96
N GLU A 467 -14.20 9.16 11.86
CA GLU A 467 -14.17 9.91 10.62
C GLU A 467 -12.93 10.81 10.64
N MET A 468 -12.12 10.69 9.60
CA MET A 468 -10.93 11.49 9.43
C MET A 468 -10.97 12.20 8.08
N VAL A 469 -10.83 13.51 8.11
CA VAL A 469 -10.57 14.33 6.94
C VAL A 469 -9.06 14.48 6.82
N LEU A 470 -8.52 14.08 5.70
CA LEU A 470 -7.12 14.26 5.34
C LEU A 470 -7.04 15.44 4.35
N GLN A 471 -6.46 16.56 4.77
CA GLN A 471 -6.26 17.76 3.95
C GLN A 471 -4.80 17.89 3.56
N ASN A 472 -4.52 17.79 2.27
CA ASN A 472 -3.18 18.04 1.75
C ASN A 472 -2.90 19.54 1.72
N THR A 473 -1.82 19.97 2.37
CA THR A 473 -1.46 21.40 2.45
C THR A 473 -0.77 21.92 1.19
N ALA A 474 -0.07 21.06 0.46
CA ALA A 474 0.68 21.39 -0.76
C ALA A 474 1.58 22.64 -0.64
N LEU A 475 2.13 22.92 0.56
CA LEU A 475 2.93 24.12 0.81
C LEU A 475 4.36 24.02 0.27
N VAL A 476 5.05 22.92 0.57
CA VAL A 476 6.46 22.73 0.20
C VAL A 476 6.60 21.64 -0.87
N GLY A 477 5.83 20.56 -0.79
CA GLY A 477 5.73 19.51 -1.81
C GLY A 477 4.41 19.62 -2.59
N LEU A 478 4.48 19.44 -3.90
CA LEU A 478 3.33 19.47 -4.81
C LEU A 478 2.88 18.05 -5.19
N GLU A 479 2.82 17.16 -4.22
CA GLU A 479 2.60 15.73 -4.41
C GLU A 479 1.28 15.30 -3.81
N SER A 480 0.65 14.30 -4.42
CA SER A 480 -0.42 13.55 -3.77
C SER A 480 0.18 12.64 -2.70
N HIS A 481 -0.54 12.43 -1.60
CA HIS A 481 -0.09 11.58 -0.52
C HIS A 481 -0.96 10.31 -0.48
N PRO A 482 -0.42 9.13 -0.87
CA PRO A 482 -1.09 7.86 -0.62
C PRO A 482 -0.99 7.55 0.87
N MET A 483 -2.14 7.65 1.57
CA MET A 483 -2.23 7.45 3.02
C MET A 483 -2.70 6.04 3.32
N HIS A 484 -1.85 5.29 4.02
CA HIS A 484 -2.09 3.90 4.43
C HIS A 484 -2.41 3.81 5.93
N LEU A 485 -3.37 2.94 6.28
CA LEU A 485 -3.72 2.61 7.66
C LEU A 485 -3.52 1.13 7.92
N HIS A 486 -2.63 0.81 8.85
CA HIS A 486 -2.38 -0.55 9.32
C HIS A 486 -3.54 -1.13 10.12
N GLY A 487 -3.75 -2.42 10.03
CA GLY A 487 -4.73 -3.16 10.85
C GLY A 487 -6.19 -2.98 10.45
N PHE A 488 -6.50 -2.10 9.50
CA PHE A 488 -7.87 -1.75 9.11
C PHE A 488 -8.01 -1.57 7.60
N ASN A 489 -9.24 -1.80 7.12
CA ASN A 489 -9.74 -1.13 5.93
C ASN A 489 -10.67 0.00 6.36
N PHE A 490 -10.67 1.08 5.59
CA PHE A 490 -11.57 2.21 5.75
C PHE A 490 -12.43 2.41 4.49
N PHE A 491 -13.50 3.16 4.63
CA PHE A 491 -14.30 3.65 3.51
C PHE A 491 -13.80 5.03 3.12
N VAL A 492 -13.48 5.23 1.84
CA VAL A 492 -13.27 6.57 1.27
C VAL A 492 -14.64 7.15 1.01
N VAL A 493 -15.08 8.07 1.85
CA VAL A 493 -16.45 8.62 1.82
C VAL A 493 -16.58 9.71 0.79
N ALA A 494 -15.55 10.53 0.66
CA ALA A 494 -15.47 11.60 -0.34
C ALA A 494 -14.02 11.96 -0.62
N GLN A 495 -13.80 12.61 -1.76
CA GLN A 495 -12.50 13.13 -2.20
C GLN A 495 -12.75 14.38 -3.06
N GLY A 496 -11.91 15.39 -2.93
CA GLY A 496 -12.07 16.62 -3.68
C GLY A 496 -10.81 17.47 -3.69
N PHE A 497 -10.88 18.57 -4.43
CA PHE A 497 -9.83 19.59 -4.52
C PHE A 497 -10.20 20.84 -3.71
N GLY A 498 -9.20 21.65 -3.42
CA GLY A 498 -9.37 22.86 -2.62
C GLY A 498 -9.37 22.60 -1.12
N ASN A 499 -9.89 23.54 -0.37
CA ASN A 499 -10.07 23.42 1.07
C ASN A 499 -11.29 22.56 1.39
N TYR A 500 -11.16 21.67 2.38
CA TYR A 500 -12.32 20.98 2.91
C TYR A 500 -13.21 21.97 3.68
N ASP A 501 -14.49 22.06 3.30
CA ASP A 501 -15.51 22.80 4.02
C ASP A 501 -16.49 21.84 4.71
N GLY A 502 -16.43 21.77 6.04
CA GLY A 502 -17.27 20.88 6.81
C GLY A 502 -18.77 21.14 6.69
N VAL A 503 -19.18 22.33 6.24
CA VAL A 503 -20.59 22.71 6.02
C VAL A 503 -21.03 22.36 4.61
N GLU A 504 -20.31 22.84 3.60
CA GLU A 504 -20.66 22.58 2.18
C GLU A 504 -20.36 21.14 1.76
N ASP A 505 -19.18 20.62 2.14
CA ASP A 505 -18.75 19.27 1.80
C ASP A 505 -19.44 18.23 2.69
N GLY A 506 -19.75 18.57 3.95
CA GLY A 506 -20.47 17.72 4.89
C GLY A 506 -21.96 17.56 4.59
N ALA A 507 -22.62 18.59 4.02
CA ALA A 507 -24.07 18.59 3.79
C ALA A 507 -24.48 18.06 2.40
N GLY A 508 -23.61 18.13 1.38
CA GLY A 508 -23.99 17.81 0.00
C GLY A 508 -22.99 16.93 -0.78
N LYS A 509 -21.69 17.03 -0.52
CA LYS A 509 -20.65 16.28 -1.23
C LYS A 509 -20.26 14.97 -0.54
N LEU A 510 -20.41 14.87 0.78
CA LEU A 510 -20.48 13.57 1.43
C LEU A 510 -21.80 12.94 1.01
N ASN A 511 -21.85 12.31 -0.14
CA ASN A 511 -23.04 11.59 -0.59
C ASN A 511 -23.30 10.39 0.32
N LEU A 512 -23.68 10.69 1.58
CA LEU A 512 -24.09 9.72 2.58
C LEU A 512 -25.45 9.11 2.24
N VAL A 513 -26.13 9.62 1.19
CA VAL A 513 -27.44 9.09 0.73
C VAL A 513 -27.29 7.67 0.18
N ASN A 514 -26.09 7.29 -0.34
CA ASN A 514 -25.76 5.92 -0.69
C ASN A 514 -24.34 5.55 -0.18
N PRO A 515 -24.16 5.38 1.14
CA PRO A 515 -22.87 5.00 1.70
C PRO A 515 -22.38 3.63 1.22
N GLN A 516 -23.25 2.83 0.59
CA GLN A 516 -22.94 1.53 -0.02
C GLN A 516 -22.12 1.63 -1.31
N GLU A 517 -22.10 2.80 -1.97
CA GLU A 517 -21.42 3.01 -3.26
C GLU A 517 -19.95 3.47 -3.13
N ARG A 518 -19.33 3.40 -1.94
CA ARG A 518 -18.00 3.97 -1.73
C ARG A 518 -16.91 2.93 -1.72
N ASN A 519 -15.73 3.34 -2.21
CA ASN A 519 -14.53 2.51 -2.22
C ASN A 519 -14.14 2.09 -0.79
N LYS A 520 -13.63 0.88 -0.65
CA LYS A 520 -13.14 0.34 0.60
C LYS A 520 -11.74 -0.23 0.36
N GLY A 521 -10.76 0.30 1.03
CA GLY A 521 -9.37 -0.13 0.91
C GLY A 521 -8.57 0.15 2.17
N ALA A 522 -7.30 -0.20 2.15
CA ALA A 522 -6.33 0.11 3.19
C ALA A 522 -5.56 1.40 2.87
N GLU A 523 -5.80 2.00 1.69
CA GLU A 523 -5.05 3.16 1.21
C GLU A 523 -5.92 4.13 0.41
N VAL A 524 -5.63 5.43 0.54
CA VAL A 524 -6.26 6.51 -0.24
C VAL A 524 -5.21 7.52 -0.71
N ALA A 525 -5.20 7.84 -1.99
CA ALA A 525 -4.39 8.93 -2.53
C ALA A 525 -5.08 10.28 -2.26
N VAL A 526 -4.52 11.07 -1.33
CA VAL A 526 -5.00 12.43 -1.05
C VAL A 526 -4.41 13.37 -2.10
N PRO A 527 -5.23 13.99 -2.96
CA PRO A 527 -4.71 14.76 -4.10
C PRO A 527 -3.98 16.03 -3.63
N THR A 528 -3.04 16.49 -4.44
CA THR A 528 -2.34 17.76 -4.21
C THR A 528 -3.34 18.92 -4.10
N GLY A 529 -3.22 19.73 -3.04
CA GLY A 529 -4.13 20.86 -2.81
C GLY A 529 -5.60 20.44 -2.71
N GLY A 530 -5.84 19.23 -2.19
CA GLY A 530 -7.17 18.67 -2.03
C GLY A 530 -7.29 17.85 -0.74
N TRP A 531 -8.33 17.08 -0.65
CA TRP A 531 -8.70 16.37 0.56
C TRP A 531 -9.35 15.01 0.28
N ALA A 532 -9.34 14.14 1.30
CA ALA A 532 -10.10 12.89 1.32
C ALA A 532 -10.76 12.70 2.69
N VAL A 533 -11.97 12.15 2.72
CA VAL A 533 -12.67 11.77 3.96
C VAL A 533 -12.73 10.26 4.04
N ILE A 534 -12.22 9.71 5.14
CA ILE A 534 -12.26 8.28 5.42
C ILE A 534 -13.07 7.98 6.68
N ARG A 535 -13.69 6.78 6.71
CA ARG A 535 -14.34 6.25 7.92
C ARG A 535 -13.96 4.80 8.17
N PHE A 536 -13.70 4.49 9.44
CA PHE A 536 -13.44 3.12 9.89
C PHE A 536 -13.97 2.88 11.31
N VAL A 537 -14.01 1.62 11.72
CA VAL A 537 -14.35 1.24 13.10
C VAL A 537 -13.10 0.70 13.78
N ALA A 538 -12.73 1.31 14.92
CA ALA A 538 -11.56 0.96 15.72
C ALA A 538 -11.80 -0.34 16.53
N ASN A 539 -11.96 -1.48 15.84
CA ASN A 539 -12.31 -2.78 16.42
C ASN A 539 -11.17 -3.81 16.39
N ASN A 540 -9.95 -3.34 16.31
CA ASN A 540 -8.74 -4.15 16.30
C ASN A 540 -7.75 -3.55 17.31
N PRO A 541 -7.67 -4.08 18.55
CA PRO A 541 -6.80 -3.55 19.59
C PRO A 541 -5.32 -3.64 19.22
N GLY A 542 -4.55 -2.61 19.58
CA GLY A 542 -3.12 -2.54 19.30
C GLY A 542 -2.60 -1.15 18.96
N MET A 543 -1.40 -1.09 18.41
CA MET A 543 -0.73 0.12 17.93
C MET A 543 -0.63 0.07 16.41
N TRP A 544 -1.32 0.98 15.72
CA TRP A 544 -1.51 0.92 14.28
C TRP A 544 -0.98 2.18 13.60
N ALA A 545 0.03 2.02 12.76
CA ALA A 545 0.57 3.13 12.01
C ALA A 545 -0.43 3.64 10.96
N MET A 546 -0.51 4.95 10.80
CA MET A 546 -1.07 5.61 9.63
C MET A 546 -0.02 6.52 9.06
N HIS A 547 0.32 6.34 7.79
CA HIS A 547 1.43 7.07 7.19
C HIS A 547 1.27 7.25 5.68
N CYS A 548 1.98 8.22 5.13
CA CYS A 548 2.15 8.33 3.70
C CYS A 548 2.96 7.15 3.19
N HIS A 549 2.50 6.52 2.12
CA HIS A 549 3.17 5.36 1.54
C HIS A 549 4.29 5.75 0.54
N LEU A 550 4.58 7.05 0.39
CA LEU A 550 5.84 7.52 -0.16
C LEU A 550 6.92 7.39 0.93
N ASP A 551 7.89 6.50 0.75
CA ASP A 551 8.93 6.26 1.77
C ASP A 551 9.76 7.50 2.06
N SER A 552 9.99 8.34 1.05
CA SER A 552 10.66 9.64 1.24
C SER A 552 9.94 10.53 2.26
N HIS A 553 8.62 10.44 2.36
CA HIS A 553 7.82 11.22 3.31
C HIS A 553 7.68 10.55 4.67
N PHE A 554 7.51 9.22 4.69
CA PHE A 554 7.48 8.46 5.93
C PHE A 554 8.76 8.67 6.74
N GLY A 555 9.91 8.54 6.10
CA GLY A 555 11.22 8.69 6.74
C GLY A 555 11.48 10.08 7.34
N ILE A 556 10.81 11.12 6.84
CA ILE A 556 10.92 12.50 7.35
C ILE A 556 9.71 12.95 8.17
N GLY A 557 8.82 12.01 8.57
CA GLY A 557 7.83 12.21 9.62
C GLY A 557 6.36 12.30 9.20
N LEU A 558 5.98 11.93 7.95
CA LEU A 558 4.57 11.90 7.53
C LEU A 558 3.87 10.63 8.03
N ALA A 559 3.70 10.56 9.33
CA ALA A 559 3.05 9.45 10.01
C ALA A 559 2.38 9.88 11.33
N MET A 560 1.50 9.03 11.82
CA MET A 560 0.96 9.01 13.16
C MET A 560 0.66 7.57 13.57
N VAL A 561 0.35 7.32 14.83
CA VAL A 561 -0.06 6.00 15.34
C VAL A 561 -1.37 6.10 16.09
N PHE A 562 -2.29 5.19 15.81
CA PHE A 562 -3.48 4.97 16.61
C PHE A 562 -3.17 3.94 17.70
N GLU A 563 -3.45 4.29 18.95
CA GLU A 563 -3.54 3.39 20.09
C GLU A 563 -5.00 2.97 20.23
N VAL A 564 -5.34 1.74 19.83
CA VAL A 564 -6.70 1.21 19.95
C VAL A 564 -6.80 0.40 21.24
N GLU A 565 -7.67 0.84 22.15
CA GLU A 565 -7.89 0.20 23.44
C GLU A 565 -8.38 -1.25 23.29
N SER A 566 -8.06 -2.08 24.27
CA SER A 566 -8.60 -3.43 24.38
C SER A 566 -10.11 -3.40 24.60
N GLY A 567 -10.81 -4.34 23.98
CA GLY A 567 -12.23 -4.58 24.25
C GLY A 567 -12.44 -5.37 25.55
N PRO A 568 -13.71 -5.68 25.87
CA PRO A 568 -14.08 -6.23 27.18
C PRO A 568 -13.76 -7.73 27.37
N THR A 569 -13.32 -8.45 26.33
CA THR A 569 -13.05 -9.90 26.39
C THR A 569 -11.60 -10.20 26.05
N ALA A 570 -11.13 -11.40 26.41
CA ALA A 570 -9.77 -11.85 26.09
C ALA A 570 -9.50 -11.88 24.59
N GLU A 571 -10.49 -12.20 23.75
CA GLU A 571 -10.38 -12.23 22.29
C GLU A 571 -10.28 -10.83 21.69
N THR A 572 -10.71 -9.82 22.42
CA THR A 572 -10.67 -8.40 22.04
C THR A 572 -9.62 -7.62 22.81
N ALA A 573 -8.68 -8.30 23.45
CA ALA A 573 -7.52 -7.69 24.10
C ALA A 573 -6.26 -7.90 23.26
N VAL A 574 -5.25 -7.07 23.46
CA VAL A 574 -3.91 -7.29 22.88
C VAL A 574 -3.32 -8.57 23.53
N PRO A 575 -2.98 -9.59 22.71
CA PRO A 575 -2.41 -10.84 23.24
C PRO A 575 -0.99 -10.61 23.79
N PRO A 576 -0.46 -11.54 24.61
CA PRO A 576 0.92 -11.46 25.05
C PRO A 576 1.89 -11.54 23.85
N PRO A 577 3.08 -10.91 23.97
CA PRO A 577 4.10 -10.98 22.93
C PRO A 577 4.56 -12.42 22.69
N PRO A 578 4.87 -12.78 21.44
CA PRO A 578 5.44 -14.09 21.15
C PRO A 578 6.83 -14.25 21.80
N PRO A 579 7.22 -15.49 22.18
CA PRO A 579 8.45 -15.73 22.94
C PRO A 579 9.74 -15.38 22.16
N ASP A 580 9.67 -15.36 20.83
CA ASP A 580 10.78 -15.04 19.93
C ASP A 580 10.73 -13.57 19.41
N LEU A 581 9.91 -12.69 20.04
CA LEU A 581 9.82 -11.29 19.64
C LEU A 581 11.21 -10.63 19.67
N PRO A 582 11.64 -9.97 18.57
CA PRO A 582 12.93 -9.29 18.52
C PRO A 582 13.10 -8.25 19.62
N GLN A 583 14.24 -8.29 20.29
CA GLN A 583 14.57 -7.33 21.33
C GLN A 583 15.28 -6.10 20.73
N CYS A 584 14.95 -4.90 21.20
CA CYS A 584 15.61 -3.64 20.81
C CYS A 584 17.02 -3.47 21.44
#